data_854e2096a2a3eb1e7ba9c1b2e036669b
#
_entry.id   854e2096a2a3eb1e7ba9c1b2e036669b
#
_cell.length_a   1.000
_cell.length_b   1.000
_cell.length_c   1.000
_cell.angle_alpha   90.00
_cell.angle_beta   90.00
_cell.angle_gamma   90.00
#
_symmetry.space_group_name_H-M   'P 1'
#
loop_
_entity.id
_entity.type
_entity.pdbx_description
1 polymer ?
#
loop_
_entity_poly.entity_id
_entity_poly.type
_entity_poly.pdbx_seq_one_letter_code
_entity_poly.pdbx_strand_id
1 'polypeptide(L)'
;MRFTVSSSALNSKLNMLAKVIGSKNSLPILDNFLFQVANGEMTITASDSDNIIKSTIALTDCDGEGEFCVANRVILDALKELPEQPLSFDVDTDSYAIKIVYQNGLYNFTGLNAEDYPPTQDMGDACTTLVLPAQVLIDNINRSLFATASDELRPVMNGIYFDLTPESLAIVASDGHKLVRSKNFTVKSETPSSFNLPKKPASLLKNILSKDDEATIKFDARRAEIQFSDGVLKCRLIDGRYPNYNSV
;
A
#
# COMPACT_ATOMS: atom_id res chain seq x y z
N MET A 1 -14.71 13.95 18.93
CA MET A 1 -13.65 14.36 17.97
C MET A 1 -14.31 14.93 16.73
N ARG A 2 -13.85 16.13 16.28
CA ARG A 2 -14.42 16.78 15.08
C ARG A 2 -13.33 17.21 14.14
N PHE A 3 -13.53 17.08 12.84
CA PHE A 3 -12.61 17.55 11.82
C PHE A 3 -13.31 17.75 10.47
N THR A 4 -12.67 18.51 9.60
CA THR A 4 -13.15 18.75 8.24
C THR A 4 -12.11 18.30 7.22
N VAL A 5 -12.57 17.65 6.14
CA VAL A 5 -11.72 17.14 5.06
C VAL A 5 -12.40 17.33 3.69
N SER A 6 -11.63 17.53 2.61
CA SER A 6 -12.16 17.57 1.24
C SER A 6 -12.74 16.21 0.83
N SER A 7 -13.95 16.22 0.27
CA SER A 7 -14.63 15.00 -0.21
C SER A 7 -13.85 14.30 -1.32
N SER A 8 -13.34 15.03 -2.30
CA SER A 8 -12.59 14.45 -3.43
C SER A 8 -11.23 13.92 -2.97
N ALA A 9 -10.53 14.65 -2.10
CA ALA A 9 -9.24 14.20 -1.56
C ALA A 9 -9.41 12.92 -0.73
N LEU A 10 -10.41 12.86 0.15
CA LEU A 10 -10.71 11.66 0.92
C LEU A 10 -11.10 10.49 0.02
N ASN A 11 -12.03 10.69 -0.91
CA ASN A 11 -12.48 9.66 -1.85
C ASN A 11 -11.34 9.11 -2.70
N SER A 12 -10.44 9.96 -3.19
CA SER A 12 -9.25 9.54 -3.95
C SER A 12 -8.34 8.64 -3.12
N LYS A 13 -8.03 9.03 -1.87
CA LYS A 13 -7.19 8.24 -0.95
C LYS A 13 -7.85 6.91 -0.61
N LEU A 14 -9.13 6.89 -0.27
CA LEU A 14 -9.87 5.67 0.07
C LEU A 14 -9.93 4.69 -1.12
N ASN A 15 -10.15 5.18 -2.34
CA ASN A 15 -10.14 4.34 -3.54
C ASN A 15 -8.76 3.73 -3.83
N MET A 16 -7.69 4.47 -3.56
CA MET A 16 -6.33 3.95 -3.65
C MET A 16 -6.09 2.84 -2.61
N LEU A 17 -6.42 3.10 -1.35
CA LEU A 17 -6.25 2.20 -0.22
C LEU A 17 -7.11 0.94 -0.33
N ALA A 18 -8.34 1.05 -0.81
CA ALA A 18 -9.26 -0.07 -0.98
C ALA A 18 -8.70 -1.20 -1.86
N LYS A 19 -7.75 -0.90 -2.75
CA LYS A 19 -7.13 -1.90 -3.65
C LYS A 19 -6.37 -2.99 -2.90
N VAL A 20 -5.91 -2.73 -1.67
CA VAL A 20 -5.24 -3.75 -0.86
C VAL A 20 -6.23 -4.70 -0.20
N ILE A 21 -7.43 -4.22 0.15
CA ILE A 21 -8.45 -5.01 0.85
C ILE A 21 -8.88 -6.18 -0.03
N GLY A 22 -8.72 -7.39 0.47
CA GLY A 22 -9.11 -8.60 -0.24
C GLY A 22 -10.61 -8.83 -0.26
N SER A 23 -11.08 -9.67 -1.17
CA SER A 23 -12.49 -10.10 -1.20
C SER A 23 -12.87 -11.05 -0.05
N LYS A 24 -11.86 -11.67 0.57
CA LYS A 24 -11.99 -12.55 1.74
C LYS A 24 -10.76 -12.33 2.63
N ASN A 25 -10.94 -11.60 3.70
CA ASN A 25 -9.90 -11.39 4.70
C ASN A 25 -10.00 -12.42 5.83
N SER A 26 -8.88 -12.83 6.38
CA SER A 26 -8.82 -13.77 7.51
C SER A 26 -9.40 -13.16 8.80
N LEU A 27 -9.28 -11.84 8.94
CA LEU A 27 -9.81 -11.08 10.07
C LEU A 27 -10.87 -10.10 9.54
N PRO A 28 -12.11 -10.13 10.07
CA PRO A 28 -13.17 -9.23 9.62
C PRO A 28 -12.86 -7.74 9.76
N ILE A 29 -12.02 -7.37 10.74
CA ILE A 29 -11.60 -5.97 10.94
C ILE A 29 -10.86 -5.41 9.72
N LEU A 30 -10.17 -6.24 8.93
CA LEU A 30 -9.45 -5.85 7.72
C LEU A 30 -10.38 -5.50 6.53
N ASP A 31 -11.69 -5.70 6.66
CA ASP A 31 -12.67 -5.15 5.74
C ASP A 31 -12.93 -3.65 5.97
N ASN A 32 -12.26 -3.08 6.97
CA ASN A 32 -12.38 -1.68 7.34
C ASN A 32 -11.10 -0.90 7.02
N PHE A 33 -11.25 0.40 6.84
CA PHE A 33 -10.13 1.35 6.95
C PHE A 33 -9.92 1.68 8.42
N LEU A 34 -8.66 1.76 8.84
CA LEU A 34 -8.28 2.36 10.11
C LEU A 34 -7.99 3.85 9.87
N PHE A 35 -8.66 4.71 10.62
CA PHE A 35 -8.47 6.15 10.65
C PHE A 35 -7.79 6.53 11.95
N GLN A 36 -6.69 7.27 11.84
CA GLN A 36 -5.92 7.79 12.98
C GLN A 36 -5.79 9.30 12.80
N VAL A 37 -6.43 10.06 13.67
CA VAL A 37 -6.43 11.53 13.64
C VAL A 37 -5.52 12.04 14.74
N ALA A 38 -4.50 12.79 14.36
CA ALA A 38 -3.55 13.42 15.27
C ALA A 38 -2.88 14.63 14.59
N ASN A 39 -2.56 15.65 15.37
CA ASN A 39 -1.79 16.82 14.91
C ASN A 39 -2.36 17.54 13.67
N GLY A 40 -3.67 17.55 13.48
CA GLY A 40 -4.31 18.16 12.31
C GLY A 40 -4.19 17.35 11.01
N GLU A 41 -3.78 16.09 11.12
CA GLU A 41 -3.70 15.15 10.01
C GLU A 41 -4.49 13.87 10.30
N MET A 42 -4.92 13.22 9.25
CA MET A 42 -5.55 11.90 9.32
C MET A 42 -4.74 10.90 8.52
N THR A 43 -4.17 9.91 9.20
CA THR A 43 -3.56 8.75 8.56
C THR A 43 -4.60 7.66 8.37
N ILE A 44 -4.74 7.18 7.15
CA ILE A 44 -5.66 6.10 6.80
C ILE A 44 -4.84 4.86 6.44
N THR A 45 -5.18 3.73 7.05
CA THR A 45 -4.53 2.44 6.81
C THR A 45 -5.54 1.43 6.27
N ALA A 46 -5.11 0.68 5.27
CA ALA A 46 -5.82 -0.51 4.77
C ALA A 46 -4.87 -1.69 4.66
N SER A 47 -5.35 -2.89 4.94
CA SER A 47 -4.51 -4.10 4.99
C SER A 47 -5.27 -5.36 4.56
N ASP A 48 -4.53 -6.37 4.09
CA ASP A 48 -4.98 -7.75 3.92
C ASP A 48 -4.18 -8.77 4.75
N SER A 49 -3.48 -8.33 5.78
CA SER A 49 -2.52 -9.04 6.63
C SER A 49 -1.10 -9.12 6.08
N ASP A 50 -0.90 -9.36 4.79
CA ASP A 50 0.43 -9.46 4.17
C ASP A 50 0.89 -8.14 3.53
N ASN A 51 -0.08 -7.32 3.13
CA ASN A 51 0.12 -6.03 2.47
C ASN A 51 -0.62 -4.94 3.22
N ILE A 52 0.02 -3.82 3.44
CA ILE A 52 -0.53 -2.67 4.16
C ILE A 52 -0.23 -1.43 3.33
N ILE A 53 -1.25 -0.61 3.09
CA ILE A 53 -1.06 0.72 2.50
C ILE A 53 -1.49 1.75 3.53
N LYS A 54 -0.64 2.77 3.73
CA LYS A 54 -0.96 3.95 4.54
C LYS A 54 -0.85 5.20 3.70
N SER A 55 -1.73 6.14 3.93
CA SER A 55 -1.68 7.47 3.32
C SER A 55 -2.19 8.50 4.32
N THR A 56 -1.65 9.71 4.26
CA THR A 56 -2.02 10.80 5.15
C THR A 56 -2.71 11.91 4.37
N ILE A 57 -3.66 12.57 5.00
CA ILE A 57 -4.38 13.71 4.47
C ILE A 57 -4.45 14.81 5.55
N ALA A 58 -4.17 16.05 5.15
CA ALA A 58 -4.32 17.20 6.05
C ALA A 58 -5.80 17.47 6.34
N LEU A 59 -6.10 17.84 7.57
CA LEU A 59 -7.42 18.19 8.05
C LEU A 59 -7.53 19.70 8.27
N THR A 60 -8.75 20.20 8.17
CA THR A 60 -9.09 21.55 8.62
C THR A 60 -10.05 21.44 9.80
N ASP A 61 -10.06 22.48 10.65
CA ASP A 61 -10.95 22.55 11.84
C ASP A 61 -10.90 21.30 12.74
N CYS A 62 -9.69 20.78 12.96
CA CYS A 62 -9.49 19.57 13.74
C CYS A 62 -9.56 19.89 15.25
N ASP A 63 -10.51 19.27 15.94
CA ASP A 63 -10.71 19.34 17.39
C ASP A 63 -10.76 17.92 17.96
N GLY A 64 -9.73 17.57 18.72
CA GLY A 64 -9.52 16.25 19.30
C GLY A 64 -8.74 15.29 18.41
N GLU A 65 -8.22 14.25 19.05
CA GLU A 65 -7.44 13.17 18.45
C GLU A 65 -8.08 11.84 18.78
N GLY A 66 -7.76 10.82 18.00
CA GLY A 66 -8.26 9.46 18.24
C GLY A 66 -8.16 8.58 17.03
N GLU A 67 -8.62 7.34 17.20
CA GLU A 67 -8.60 6.34 16.14
C GLU A 67 -9.91 5.53 16.12
N PHE A 68 -10.30 5.12 14.94
CA PHE A 68 -11.53 4.35 14.71
C PHE A 68 -11.45 3.61 13.38
N CYS A 69 -12.24 2.54 13.24
CA CYS A 69 -12.35 1.80 11.99
C CYS A 69 -13.68 2.05 11.31
N VAL A 70 -13.68 2.10 9.97
CA VAL A 70 -14.88 2.30 9.15
C VAL A 70 -14.92 1.26 8.04
N ALA A 71 -16.07 0.61 7.86
CA ALA A 71 -16.28 -0.36 6.80
C ALA A 71 -16.03 0.26 5.43
N ASN A 72 -15.13 -0.34 4.63
CA ASN A 72 -14.67 0.24 3.37
C ASN A 72 -15.83 0.51 2.40
N ARG A 73 -16.77 -0.43 2.25
CA ARG A 73 -17.93 -0.29 1.36
C ARG A 73 -18.84 0.84 1.79
N VAL A 74 -19.11 0.95 3.09
CA VAL A 74 -20.03 1.97 3.63
C VAL A 74 -19.56 3.37 3.32
N ILE A 75 -18.29 3.67 3.62
CA ILE A 75 -17.76 5.02 3.38
C ILE A 75 -17.53 5.31 1.90
N LEU A 76 -17.07 4.34 1.12
CA LEU A 76 -16.89 4.52 -0.33
C LEU A 76 -18.23 4.76 -1.04
N ASP A 77 -19.27 4.00 -0.71
CA ASP A 77 -20.60 4.20 -1.30
C ASP A 77 -21.19 5.57 -0.91
N ALA A 78 -20.93 6.03 0.33
CA ALA A 78 -21.37 7.35 0.78
C ALA A 78 -20.68 8.50 0.04
N LEU A 79 -19.40 8.35 -0.30
CA LEU A 79 -18.61 9.41 -0.94
C LEU A 79 -18.65 9.42 -2.46
N LYS A 80 -19.01 8.28 -3.07
CA LYS A 80 -18.93 8.05 -4.52
C LYS A 80 -19.60 9.11 -5.38
N GLU A 81 -20.78 9.59 -4.95
CA GLU A 81 -21.62 10.50 -5.72
C GLU A 81 -21.51 11.95 -5.22
N LEU A 82 -20.68 12.23 -4.22
CA LEU A 82 -20.52 13.58 -3.70
C LEU A 82 -19.59 14.42 -4.59
N PRO A 83 -20.01 15.62 -5.02
CA PRO A 83 -19.11 16.56 -5.65
C PRO A 83 -18.05 17.06 -4.64
N GLU A 84 -17.03 17.77 -5.14
CA GLU A 84 -16.05 18.42 -4.26
C GLU A 84 -16.72 19.38 -3.29
N GLN A 85 -16.54 19.13 -2.02
CA GLN A 85 -17.06 19.92 -0.92
C GLN A 85 -16.36 19.56 0.40
N PRO A 86 -16.37 20.43 1.42
CA PRO A 86 -15.95 20.06 2.76
C PRO A 86 -16.92 19.05 3.37
N LEU A 87 -16.35 18.02 4.01
CA LEU A 87 -17.07 17.05 4.83
C LEU A 87 -16.69 17.28 6.28
N SER A 88 -17.67 17.57 7.13
CA SER A 88 -17.44 17.72 8.57
C SER A 88 -17.80 16.42 9.27
N PHE A 89 -16.78 15.82 9.87
CA PHE A 89 -16.90 14.61 10.68
C PHE A 89 -17.12 14.98 12.14
N ASP A 90 -18.08 14.32 12.77
CA ASP A 90 -18.29 14.31 14.21
C ASP A 90 -18.28 12.84 14.67
N VAL A 91 -17.23 12.46 15.40
CA VAL A 91 -16.99 11.09 15.83
C VAL A 91 -17.01 11.02 17.33
N ASP A 92 -17.91 10.21 17.86
CA ASP A 92 -17.93 9.84 19.27
C ASP A 92 -16.94 8.70 19.49
N THR A 93 -15.90 8.97 20.27
CA THR A 93 -14.80 8.01 20.51
C THR A 93 -15.18 6.87 21.46
N ASP A 94 -16.27 6.99 22.20
CA ASP A 94 -16.74 5.97 23.14
C ASP A 94 -17.70 4.96 22.46
N SER A 95 -18.62 5.47 21.65
CA SER A 95 -19.62 4.66 20.94
C SER A 95 -19.26 4.35 19.50
N TYR A 96 -18.22 5.00 18.96
CA TYR A 96 -17.83 4.96 17.54
C TYR A 96 -18.96 5.39 16.58
N ALA A 97 -19.92 6.18 17.08
CA ALA A 97 -20.92 6.80 16.22
C ALA A 97 -20.26 7.89 15.37
N ILE A 98 -20.44 7.78 14.06
CA ILE A 98 -19.83 8.68 13.07
C ILE A 98 -20.93 9.42 12.33
N LYS A 99 -20.88 10.73 12.36
CA LYS A 99 -21.74 11.63 11.61
C LYS A 99 -20.88 12.42 10.61
N ILE A 100 -21.20 12.31 9.33
CA ILE A 100 -20.59 13.11 8.26
C ILE A 100 -21.63 14.10 7.75
N VAL A 101 -21.39 15.39 7.94
CA VAL A 101 -22.24 16.46 7.43
C VAL A 101 -21.63 16.97 6.14
N TYR A 102 -22.45 17.10 5.11
CA TYR A 102 -22.13 17.66 3.80
C TYR A 102 -23.18 18.68 3.39
N GLN A 103 -22.96 19.40 2.29
CA GLN A 103 -23.75 20.57 1.90
C GLN A 103 -25.28 20.35 1.92
N ASN A 104 -25.76 19.19 1.46
CA ASN A 104 -27.19 18.93 1.27
C ASN A 104 -27.72 17.79 2.15
N GLY A 105 -26.97 17.34 3.13
CA GLY A 105 -27.40 16.23 3.98
C GLY A 105 -26.38 15.74 4.98
N LEU A 106 -26.62 14.57 5.49
CA LEU A 106 -25.73 13.91 6.42
C LEU A 106 -25.78 12.39 6.27
N TYR A 107 -24.66 11.74 6.60
CA TYR A 107 -24.58 10.31 6.81
C TYR A 107 -24.33 10.00 8.27
N ASN A 108 -24.99 8.97 8.79
CA ASN A 108 -24.70 8.41 10.11
C ASN A 108 -24.41 6.92 9.96
N PHE A 109 -23.34 6.47 10.57
CA PHE A 109 -23.02 5.05 10.70
C PHE A 109 -22.16 4.81 11.94
N THR A 110 -22.00 3.55 12.31
CA THR A 110 -21.18 3.15 13.45
C THR A 110 -19.88 2.55 12.94
N GLY A 111 -18.78 3.04 13.46
CA GLY A 111 -17.45 2.46 13.27
C GLY A 111 -17.19 1.31 14.24
N LEU A 112 -15.94 0.87 14.28
CA LEU A 112 -15.45 -0.17 15.18
C LEU A 112 -14.24 0.35 15.95
N ASN A 113 -13.95 -0.31 17.07
CA ASN A 113 -12.75 -0.04 17.86
C ASN A 113 -11.49 -0.33 17.03
N ALA A 114 -10.53 0.58 17.08
CA ALA A 114 -9.24 0.46 16.39
C ALA A 114 -8.29 -0.54 17.06
N GLU A 115 -8.46 -0.86 18.35
CA GLU A 115 -7.61 -1.79 19.10
C GLU A 115 -7.56 -3.19 18.47
N ASP A 116 -8.62 -3.60 17.77
CA ASP A 116 -8.68 -4.88 17.08
C ASP A 116 -7.93 -4.88 15.73
N TYR A 117 -7.48 -3.71 15.26
CA TYR A 117 -6.75 -3.62 13.99
C TYR A 117 -5.29 -4.04 14.18
N PRO A 118 -4.77 -4.98 13.36
CA PRO A 118 -3.41 -5.48 13.54
C PRO A 118 -2.36 -4.36 13.50
N PRO A 119 -1.42 -4.33 14.47
CA PRO A 119 -0.39 -3.31 14.50
C PRO A 119 0.54 -3.44 13.30
N THR A 120 0.98 -2.32 12.79
CA THR A 120 1.97 -2.25 11.72
C THR A 120 3.37 -2.23 12.31
N GLN A 121 4.20 -3.18 11.95
CA GLN A 121 5.62 -3.17 12.32
C GLN A 121 6.41 -2.34 11.31
N ASP A 122 7.25 -1.45 11.80
CA ASP A 122 8.20 -0.70 10.97
C ASP A 122 9.43 -1.57 10.64
N MET A 123 10.12 -1.18 9.55
CA MET A 123 11.41 -1.77 9.20
C MET A 123 12.44 -1.35 10.25
N GLY A 124 13.25 -2.30 10.71
CA GLY A 124 14.40 -2.00 11.57
C GLY A 124 15.54 -1.33 10.81
N ASP A 125 16.55 -0.86 11.54
CA ASP A 125 17.72 -0.16 10.95
C ASP A 125 18.56 -1.05 10.02
N ALA A 126 18.52 -2.36 10.19
CA ALA A 126 19.24 -3.33 9.35
C ALA A 126 18.47 -3.67 8.07
N CYS A 127 18.24 -2.68 7.21
CA CYS A 127 17.60 -2.86 5.91
C CYS A 127 18.43 -2.26 4.79
N THR A 128 18.27 -2.81 3.58
CA THR A 128 18.83 -2.20 2.35
C THR A 128 17.86 -1.16 1.83
N THR A 129 18.38 -0.02 1.40
CA THR A 129 17.58 1.05 0.80
C THR A 129 17.93 1.19 -0.67
N LEU A 130 16.90 1.24 -1.50
CA LEU A 130 16.98 1.46 -2.95
C LEU A 130 16.08 2.63 -3.32
N VAL A 131 16.63 3.61 -4.03
CA VAL A 131 15.87 4.76 -4.54
C VAL A 131 15.86 4.70 -6.06
N LEU A 132 14.68 4.84 -6.67
CA LEU A 132 14.54 4.83 -8.12
C LEU A 132 13.29 5.62 -8.55
N PRO A 133 13.30 6.16 -9.82
CA PRO A 133 12.11 6.77 -10.37
C PRO A 133 10.93 5.77 -10.41
N ALA A 134 9.75 6.19 -9.97
CA ALA A 134 8.55 5.33 -9.97
C ALA A 134 8.20 4.81 -11.36
N GLN A 135 8.46 5.59 -12.42
CA GLN A 135 8.28 5.15 -13.81
C GLN A 135 9.11 3.88 -14.11
N VAL A 136 10.36 3.80 -13.63
CA VAL A 136 11.22 2.62 -13.82
C VAL A 136 10.59 1.39 -13.15
N LEU A 137 10.07 1.56 -11.93
CA LEU A 137 9.41 0.49 -11.19
C LEU A 137 8.12 0.02 -11.90
N ILE A 138 7.26 0.96 -12.29
CA ILE A 138 6.01 0.69 -13.02
C ILE A 138 6.27 -0.06 -14.33
N ASP A 139 7.23 0.42 -15.14
CA ASP A 139 7.54 -0.19 -16.44
C ASP A 139 8.06 -1.61 -16.28
N ASN A 140 8.94 -1.85 -15.32
CA ASN A 140 9.50 -3.17 -15.09
C ASN A 140 8.47 -4.14 -14.50
N ILE A 141 7.59 -3.68 -13.61
CA ILE A 141 6.47 -4.50 -13.14
C ILE A 141 5.57 -4.89 -14.32
N ASN A 142 5.19 -3.93 -15.17
CA ASN A 142 4.34 -4.20 -16.34
C ASN A 142 4.96 -5.23 -17.30
N ARG A 143 6.27 -5.15 -17.50
CA ARG A 143 7.02 -6.06 -18.39
C ARG A 143 7.23 -7.46 -17.80
N SER A 144 7.19 -7.58 -16.47
CA SER A 144 7.58 -8.82 -15.77
C SER A 144 6.40 -9.58 -15.19
N LEU A 145 5.32 -8.91 -14.79
CA LEU A 145 4.23 -9.52 -14.02
C LEU A 145 3.57 -10.71 -14.74
N PHE A 146 3.43 -10.68 -16.07
CA PHE A 146 2.84 -11.76 -16.85
C PHE A 146 3.71 -13.02 -16.89
N ALA A 147 5.00 -12.90 -16.63
CA ALA A 147 5.96 -14.00 -16.66
C ALA A 147 6.10 -14.70 -15.30
N THR A 148 5.50 -14.19 -14.24
CA THR A 148 5.51 -14.85 -12.93
C THR A 148 4.65 -16.10 -12.92
N ALA A 149 5.06 -17.12 -12.15
CA ALA A 149 4.29 -18.35 -11.97
C ALA A 149 3.07 -18.16 -11.05
N SER A 150 2.17 -19.13 -11.04
CA SER A 150 1.12 -19.31 -10.04
C SER A 150 1.17 -20.77 -9.58
N ASP A 151 2.28 -21.13 -8.92
CA ASP A 151 2.63 -22.50 -8.62
C ASP A 151 2.96 -22.63 -7.13
N GLU A 152 2.20 -23.42 -6.42
CA GLU A 152 2.42 -23.67 -5.00
C GLU A 152 3.67 -24.50 -4.71
N LEU A 153 4.14 -25.27 -5.68
CA LEU A 153 5.34 -26.12 -5.55
C LEU A 153 6.63 -25.30 -5.73
N ARG A 154 6.55 -24.16 -6.40
CA ARG A 154 7.69 -23.27 -6.67
C ARG A 154 7.36 -21.81 -6.30
N PRO A 155 7.08 -21.53 -5.03
CA PRO A 155 6.61 -20.20 -4.59
C PRO A 155 7.58 -19.07 -4.93
N VAL A 156 8.88 -19.34 -5.01
CA VAL A 156 9.90 -18.35 -5.42
C VAL A 156 9.69 -17.79 -6.82
N MET A 157 8.97 -18.48 -7.69
CA MET A 157 8.66 -18.02 -9.05
C MET A 157 7.33 -17.23 -9.12
N ASN A 158 6.61 -17.10 -8.01
CA ASN A 158 5.34 -16.38 -7.93
C ASN A 158 5.51 -14.87 -7.76
N GLY A 159 6.73 -14.36 -7.84
CA GLY A 159 7.05 -12.96 -7.70
C GLY A 159 7.99 -12.43 -8.78
N ILE A 160 8.27 -11.14 -8.68
CA ILE A 160 9.27 -10.44 -9.49
C ILE A 160 10.54 -10.31 -8.66
N TYR A 161 11.62 -10.88 -9.14
CA TYR A 161 12.91 -10.87 -8.47
C TYR A 161 13.72 -9.63 -8.86
N PHE A 162 14.18 -8.91 -7.87
CA PHE A 162 15.04 -7.73 -7.98
C PHE A 162 16.43 -8.12 -7.51
N ASP A 163 17.41 -8.02 -8.40
CA ASP A 163 18.81 -8.38 -8.16
C ASP A 163 19.71 -7.17 -8.35
N LEU A 164 20.17 -6.61 -7.24
CA LEU A 164 21.00 -5.42 -7.19
C LEU A 164 22.47 -5.82 -7.13
N THR A 165 23.25 -5.23 -8.01
CA THR A 165 24.70 -5.38 -8.07
C THR A 165 25.38 -4.02 -8.19
N PRO A 166 26.73 -3.93 -8.04
CA PRO A 166 27.47 -2.71 -8.32
C PRO A 166 27.38 -2.23 -9.79
N GLU A 167 26.96 -3.12 -10.69
CA GLU A 167 26.89 -2.80 -12.12
C GLU A 167 25.49 -2.40 -12.56
N SER A 168 24.45 -3.01 -11.98
CA SER A 168 23.06 -2.83 -12.44
C SER A 168 22.02 -3.36 -11.45
N LEU A 169 20.79 -2.95 -11.65
CA LEU A 169 19.60 -3.61 -11.13
C LEU A 169 19.04 -4.51 -12.24
N ALA A 170 19.03 -5.83 -12.02
CA ALA A 170 18.29 -6.78 -12.84
C ALA A 170 16.92 -7.06 -12.23
N ILE A 171 15.87 -7.03 -13.07
CA ILE A 171 14.49 -7.33 -12.69
C ILE A 171 14.05 -8.52 -13.50
N VAL A 172 13.70 -9.62 -12.83
CA VAL A 172 13.52 -10.93 -13.43
C VAL A 172 12.19 -11.55 -13.02
N ALA A 173 11.52 -12.19 -13.96
CA ALA A 173 10.37 -13.04 -13.68
C ALA A 173 10.37 -14.25 -14.59
N SER A 174 9.97 -15.42 -14.07
CA SER A 174 9.86 -16.65 -14.84
C SER A 174 8.82 -17.57 -14.23
N ASP A 175 8.17 -18.37 -15.09
CA ASP A 175 7.30 -19.49 -14.69
C ASP A 175 7.90 -20.87 -15.06
N GLY A 176 9.16 -20.86 -15.54
CA GLY A 176 9.86 -22.05 -16.00
C GLY A 176 9.69 -22.35 -17.49
N HIS A 177 8.77 -21.67 -18.19
CA HIS A 177 8.55 -21.79 -19.64
C HIS A 177 8.90 -20.51 -20.38
N LYS A 178 8.78 -19.37 -19.73
CA LYS A 178 9.15 -18.05 -20.23
C LYS A 178 9.98 -17.32 -19.19
N LEU A 179 10.90 -16.48 -19.65
CA LEU A 179 11.76 -15.64 -18.81
C LEU A 179 11.71 -14.21 -19.34
N VAL A 180 11.49 -13.27 -18.43
CA VAL A 180 11.73 -11.85 -18.65
C VAL A 180 12.90 -11.43 -17.80
N ARG A 181 13.86 -10.74 -18.39
CA ARG A 181 14.97 -10.10 -17.69
C ARG A 181 15.16 -8.69 -18.25
N SER A 182 15.02 -7.70 -17.40
CA SER A 182 15.32 -6.30 -17.67
C SER A 182 16.54 -5.88 -16.84
N LYS A 183 17.46 -5.12 -17.43
CA LYS A 183 18.60 -4.54 -16.72
C LYS A 183 18.52 -3.02 -16.77
N ASN A 184 18.65 -2.39 -15.61
CA ASN A 184 18.81 -0.96 -15.46
C ASN A 184 20.25 -0.68 -14.96
N PHE A 185 21.01 0.09 -15.71
CA PHE A 185 22.42 0.40 -15.42
C PHE A 185 22.59 1.71 -14.65
N THR A 186 21.52 2.47 -14.43
CA THR A 186 21.57 3.72 -13.67
C THR A 186 21.32 3.48 -12.17
N VAL A 187 20.57 2.44 -11.84
CA VAL A 187 20.27 2.02 -10.46
C VAL A 187 21.26 0.93 -10.05
N LYS A 188 22.03 1.18 -9.01
CA LYS A 188 23.12 0.30 -8.54
C LYS A 188 23.15 0.25 -7.01
N SER A 189 23.81 -0.78 -6.46
CA SER A 189 24.08 -0.90 -5.04
C SER A 189 25.53 -1.33 -4.83
N GLU A 190 26.26 -0.66 -3.95
CA GLU A 190 27.63 -1.06 -3.61
C GLU A 190 27.71 -2.48 -3.04
N THR A 191 26.73 -2.86 -2.26
CA THR A 191 26.60 -4.21 -1.70
C THR A 191 25.56 -4.98 -2.48
N PRO A 192 25.91 -6.15 -3.07
CA PRO A 192 24.95 -7.01 -3.72
C PRO A 192 23.80 -7.39 -2.76
N SER A 193 22.58 -7.20 -3.22
CA SER A 193 21.38 -7.48 -2.44
C SER A 193 20.24 -7.84 -3.37
N SER A 194 19.24 -8.55 -2.86
CA SER A 194 18.11 -8.96 -3.68
C SER A 194 16.85 -9.14 -2.86
N PHE A 195 15.70 -9.00 -3.52
CA PHE A 195 14.40 -9.33 -2.93
C PHE A 195 13.44 -9.86 -3.99
N ASN A 196 12.43 -10.58 -3.54
CA ASN A 196 11.43 -11.19 -4.41
C ASN A 196 10.05 -10.63 -4.06
N LEU A 197 9.54 -9.71 -4.90
CA LEU A 197 8.30 -9.00 -4.70
C LEU A 197 7.11 -9.84 -5.18
N PRO A 198 6.15 -10.20 -4.31
CA PRO A 198 4.96 -10.97 -4.71
C PRO A 198 4.10 -10.23 -5.74
N LYS A 199 3.27 -10.98 -6.47
CA LYS A 199 2.37 -10.43 -7.51
C LYS A 199 1.43 -9.36 -6.99
N LYS A 200 0.84 -9.55 -5.80
CA LYS A 200 -0.17 -8.62 -5.27
C LYS A 200 0.43 -7.25 -5.00
N PRO A 201 1.48 -7.09 -4.18
CA PRO A 201 2.11 -5.78 -3.99
C PRO A 201 2.67 -5.19 -5.29
N ALA A 202 3.20 -6.00 -6.21
CA ALA A 202 3.62 -5.51 -7.53
C ALA A 202 2.43 -4.91 -8.32
N SER A 203 1.28 -5.59 -8.32
CA SER A 203 0.06 -5.07 -8.96
C SER A 203 -0.50 -3.83 -8.28
N LEU A 204 -0.39 -3.72 -6.96
CA LEU A 204 -0.77 -2.53 -6.21
C LEU A 204 0.11 -1.35 -6.61
N LEU A 205 1.44 -1.51 -6.57
CA LEU A 205 2.40 -0.46 -6.89
C LEU A 205 2.15 0.17 -8.27
N LYS A 206 1.97 -0.64 -9.30
CA LYS A 206 1.71 -0.11 -10.64
C LYS A 206 0.43 0.73 -10.76
N ASN A 207 -0.50 0.59 -9.82
CA ASN A 207 -1.79 1.28 -9.82
C ASN A 207 -1.86 2.45 -8.83
N ILE A 208 -0.90 2.56 -7.90
CA ILE A 208 -0.88 3.61 -6.87
C ILE A 208 0.26 4.60 -7.07
N LEU A 209 1.35 4.20 -7.72
CA LEU A 209 2.47 5.08 -8.01
C LEU A 209 2.12 6.09 -9.10
N SER A 210 2.49 7.34 -8.89
CA SER A 210 2.55 8.35 -9.95
C SER A 210 3.84 8.21 -10.73
N LYS A 211 3.80 8.42 -12.05
CA LYS A 211 4.96 8.26 -12.92
C LYS A 211 6.08 9.27 -12.64
N ASP A 212 5.70 10.43 -12.16
CA ASP A 212 6.62 11.54 -11.89
C ASP A 212 7.26 11.48 -10.50
N ASP A 213 6.88 10.48 -9.70
CA ASP A 213 7.39 10.27 -8.35
C ASP A 213 8.75 9.57 -8.33
N GLU A 214 9.38 9.65 -7.18
CA GLU A 214 10.48 8.80 -6.75
C GLU A 214 9.95 7.77 -5.75
N ALA A 215 10.36 6.51 -5.89
CA ALA A 215 10.05 5.45 -4.96
C ALA A 215 11.29 5.10 -4.14
N THR A 216 11.16 5.14 -2.82
CA THR A 216 12.17 4.65 -1.88
C THR A 216 11.75 3.28 -1.36
N ILE A 217 12.51 2.25 -1.70
CA ILE A 217 12.27 0.87 -1.27
C ILE A 217 13.26 0.52 -0.17
N LYS A 218 12.78 0.25 1.02
CA LYS A 218 13.53 -0.36 2.11
C LYS A 218 13.14 -1.82 2.20
N PHE A 219 14.12 -2.72 2.31
CA PHE A 219 13.81 -4.15 2.39
C PHE A 219 14.82 -4.92 3.25
N ASP A 220 14.33 -5.99 3.86
CA ASP A 220 15.11 -7.04 4.51
C ASP A 220 14.83 -8.39 3.81
N ALA A 221 15.21 -9.50 4.42
CA ALA A 221 14.99 -10.84 3.86
C ALA A 221 13.50 -11.23 3.75
N ARG A 222 12.60 -10.57 4.48
CA ARG A 222 11.19 -10.99 4.62
C ARG A 222 10.18 -9.92 4.28
N ARG A 223 10.56 -8.64 4.31
CA ARG A 223 9.63 -7.50 4.21
C ARG A 223 10.20 -6.42 3.32
N ALA A 224 9.32 -5.69 2.69
CA ALA A 224 9.66 -4.44 2.01
C ALA A 224 8.69 -3.33 2.41
N GLU A 225 9.22 -2.11 2.42
CA GLU A 225 8.49 -0.87 2.59
C GLU A 225 8.81 0.03 1.41
N ILE A 226 7.80 0.40 0.66
CA ILE A 226 7.92 1.22 -0.53
C ILE A 226 7.22 2.56 -0.25
N GLN A 227 8.03 3.62 -0.07
CA GLN A 227 7.56 4.99 0.14
C GLN A 227 7.41 5.70 -1.20
N PHE A 228 6.36 6.47 -1.34
CA PHE A 228 6.05 7.29 -2.51
C PHE A 228 5.31 8.57 -2.04
N SER A 229 5.06 9.54 -2.94
CA SER A 229 4.50 10.86 -2.57
C SER A 229 3.20 10.76 -1.77
N ASP A 230 2.33 9.81 -2.12
CA ASP A 230 0.97 9.70 -1.57
C ASP A 230 0.87 8.74 -0.37
N GLY A 231 1.96 8.06 0.01
CA GLY A 231 1.94 7.15 1.13
C GLY A 231 3.03 6.10 1.15
N VAL A 232 2.75 4.98 1.79
CA VAL A 232 3.66 3.85 1.92
C VAL A 232 2.93 2.53 1.74
N LEU A 233 3.52 1.64 0.95
CA LEU A 233 3.13 0.23 0.85
C LEU A 233 4.13 -0.61 1.65
N LYS A 234 3.65 -1.39 2.60
CA LYS A 234 4.44 -2.41 3.31
C LYS A 234 3.95 -3.78 2.87
N CYS A 235 4.86 -4.71 2.61
CA CYS A 235 4.49 -6.05 2.18
C CYS A 235 5.47 -7.12 2.68
N ARG A 236 4.97 -8.35 2.77
CA ARG A 236 5.83 -9.54 2.89
C ARG A 236 6.49 -9.82 1.55
N LEU A 237 7.73 -10.28 1.61
CA LEU A 237 8.50 -10.76 0.46
C LEU A 237 8.42 -12.29 0.37
N ILE A 238 8.66 -12.83 -0.82
CA ILE A 238 8.79 -14.27 -1.01
C ILE A 238 10.19 -14.68 -0.56
N ASP A 239 10.26 -15.55 0.43
CA ASP A 239 11.51 -16.13 0.92
C ASP A 239 12.00 -17.26 0.00
N GLY A 240 13.31 -17.41 -0.08
CA GLY A 240 13.96 -18.47 -0.81
C GLY A 240 14.88 -18.00 -1.92
N ARG A 241 15.75 -18.92 -2.38
CA ARG A 241 16.71 -18.63 -3.45
C ARG A 241 16.02 -18.65 -4.81
N TYR A 242 16.04 -17.55 -5.54
CA TYR A 242 15.55 -17.48 -6.91
C TYR A 242 16.42 -18.36 -7.83
N PRO A 243 15.85 -19.07 -8.84
CA PRO A 243 16.61 -19.85 -9.80
C PRO A 243 17.70 -19.05 -10.52
N ASN A 244 18.81 -19.71 -10.89
CA ASN A 244 19.88 -19.06 -11.62
C ASN A 244 19.42 -18.71 -13.06
N TYR A 245 18.89 -17.53 -13.22
CA TYR A 245 18.39 -17.01 -14.51
C TYR A 245 19.51 -16.64 -15.50
N ASN A 246 20.79 -16.64 -15.08
CA ASN A 246 21.93 -16.40 -15.96
C ASN A 246 22.37 -17.65 -16.72
N SER A 247 21.85 -18.82 -16.34
CA SER A 247 22.15 -20.10 -17.02
C SER A 247 21.21 -20.39 -18.20
N VAL A 248 20.30 -19.48 -18.52
CA VAL A 248 19.30 -19.63 -19.60
C VAL A 248 19.70 -18.81 -20.81
#